data_4eb0a3b1df74f0edc7d909adb3c59b82
#
_entry.id   4eb0a3b1df74f0edc7d909adb3c59b82
#
_cell.length_a   1.000
_cell.length_b   1.000
_cell.length_c   1.000
_cell.angle_alpha   90.00
_cell.angle_beta   90.00
_cell.angle_gamma   90.00
#
_symmetry.space_group_name_H-M   'P 1'
#
loop_
_entity.id
_entity.type
_entity.pdbx_description
1 polymer ?
#
loop_
_entity_poly.entity_id
_entity_poly.type
_entity_poly.pdbx_seq_one_letter_code
_entity_poly.pdbx_strand_id
1 'polypeptide(L)'
;YIKSALISAGDNPIIGHKLFKADSDILCTTMQQTLSEISIEGNAIEWDGDSKEDRHQPGDETSWVQSLKDVVQPNEMNWSDGLSLPGYIHRFSTANSFIMAAFGLTPDYLTKFRIGLSTFEFQLEFHSSVKSGDLINIESCIAQLGRSSVRFYHRMANAETGEEVATLSQYGVHLDLDSRRPKPIPNDLRKRAEHLLPKT
;
A
#
# COMPACT_ATOMS: atom_id res chain seq x y z
N TYR A 1 2.59 0.89 22.59
CA TYR A 1 4.04 0.76 22.50
C TYR A 1 4.44 -0.17 21.35
N ILE A 2 5.68 -0.02 20.88
CA ILE A 2 6.24 -0.83 19.78
C ILE A 2 7.39 -1.67 20.35
N LYS A 3 7.45 -2.94 19.98
CA LYS A 3 8.60 -3.81 20.15
C LYS A 3 9.21 -4.08 18.78
N SER A 4 10.53 -3.92 18.67
CA SER A 4 11.27 -4.14 17.43
C SER A 4 12.41 -5.11 17.68
N ALA A 5 12.71 -5.97 16.70
CA ALA A 5 13.79 -6.93 16.77
C ALA A 5 14.37 -7.22 15.38
N LEU A 6 15.64 -7.59 15.34
CA LEU A 6 16.29 -8.12 14.16
C LEU A 6 15.79 -9.55 13.92
N ILE A 7 15.19 -9.83 12.77
CA ILE A 7 14.65 -11.15 12.41
C ILE A 7 15.44 -11.83 11.30
N SER A 8 16.27 -11.07 10.57
CA SER A 8 17.29 -11.59 9.67
C SER A 8 18.49 -10.67 9.71
N ALA A 9 19.68 -11.24 9.91
CA ALA A 9 20.97 -10.53 9.93
C ALA A 9 21.69 -10.69 8.58
N GLY A 10 22.80 -9.97 8.42
CA GLY A 10 23.64 -9.99 7.22
C GLY A 10 23.25 -8.89 6.24
N ASP A 11 23.48 -9.13 4.96
CA ASP A 11 23.13 -8.20 3.90
C ASP A 11 21.59 -8.17 3.70
N ASN A 12 21.07 -6.96 3.54
CA ASN A 12 19.63 -6.69 3.47
C ASN A 12 18.87 -7.23 4.70
N PRO A 13 19.26 -6.81 5.93
CA PRO A 13 18.66 -7.29 7.15
C PRO A 13 17.17 -6.96 7.24
N ILE A 14 16.43 -7.79 7.96
CA ILE A 14 15.00 -7.60 8.19
C ILE A 14 14.76 -7.28 9.65
N ILE A 15 14.04 -6.19 9.90
CA ILE A 15 13.60 -5.78 11.22
C ILE A 15 12.08 -6.02 11.31
N GLY A 16 11.68 -6.77 12.32
CA GLY A 16 10.27 -6.99 12.65
C GLY A 16 9.80 -6.00 13.72
N HIS A 17 8.59 -5.51 13.58
CA HIS A 17 7.96 -4.59 14.52
C HIS A 17 6.58 -5.11 14.91
N LYS A 18 6.26 -5.02 16.19
CA LYS A 18 4.93 -5.32 16.73
C LYS A 18 4.40 -4.12 17.47
N LEU A 19 3.24 -3.63 17.07
CA LEU A 19 2.54 -2.54 17.73
C LEU A 19 1.50 -3.13 18.68
N PHE A 20 1.55 -2.72 19.93
CA PHE A 20 0.62 -3.12 20.98
C PHE A 20 -0.21 -1.93 21.45
N LYS A 21 -1.44 -2.20 21.87
CA LYS A 21 -2.26 -1.20 22.54
C LYS A 21 -1.57 -0.75 23.83
N ALA A 22 -1.64 0.55 24.12
CA ALA A 22 -1.13 1.08 25.38
C ALA A 22 -1.78 0.38 26.58
N ASP A 23 -1.00 0.15 27.62
CA ASP A 23 -1.45 -0.46 28.88
C ASP A 23 -2.07 -1.87 28.75
N SER A 24 -1.77 -2.57 27.66
CA SER A 24 -2.19 -3.96 27.45
C SER A 24 -1.22 -4.70 26.53
N ASP A 25 -1.26 -6.04 26.55
CA ASP A 25 -0.49 -6.88 25.62
C ASP A 25 -1.30 -7.26 24.36
N ILE A 26 -2.33 -6.47 24.03
CA ILE A 26 -3.12 -6.69 22.82
C ILE A 26 -2.31 -6.23 21.61
N LEU A 27 -1.92 -7.18 20.76
CA LEU A 27 -1.27 -6.93 19.48
C LEU A 27 -2.25 -6.25 18.52
N CYS A 28 -1.85 -5.07 18.01
CA CYS A 28 -2.67 -4.29 17.05
C CYS A 28 -2.28 -4.58 15.61
N THR A 29 -0.96 -4.66 15.33
CA THR A 29 -0.44 -4.91 13.98
C THR A 29 1.02 -5.34 14.04
N THR A 30 1.46 -5.97 12.96
CA THR A 30 2.87 -6.32 12.71
C THR A 30 3.37 -5.59 11.47
N MET A 31 4.67 -5.37 11.41
CA MET A 31 5.35 -4.82 10.24
C MET A 31 6.73 -5.49 10.10
N GLN A 32 7.14 -5.76 8.88
CA GLN A 32 8.51 -6.14 8.56
C GLN A 32 9.12 -5.07 7.65
N GLN A 33 10.35 -4.72 7.91
CA GLN A 33 11.12 -3.77 7.12
C GLN A 33 12.41 -4.44 6.67
N THR A 34 12.60 -4.59 5.36
CA THR A 34 13.87 -4.99 4.78
C THR A 34 14.68 -3.72 4.48
N LEU A 35 15.92 -3.69 4.91
CA LEU A 35 16.84 -2.59 4.64
C LEU A 35 17.78 -3.03 3.52
N SER A 36 17.84 -2.27 2.42
CA SER A 36 18.76 -2.52 1.31
C SER A 36 20.05 -1.72 1.48
N GLU A 37 21.13 -2.19 0.86
CA GLU A 37 22.45 -1.53 0.83
C GLU A 37 23.11 -1.35 2.19
N ILE A 38 22.67 -2.06 3.21
CA ILE A 38 23.32 -2.12 4.51
C ILE A 38 23.46 -3.57 4.99
N SER A 39 24.45 -3.81 5.84
CA SER A 39 24.64 -5.08 6.52
C SER A 39 24.56 -4.87 8.02
N ILE A 40 23.83 -5.73 8.73
CA ILE A 40 23.76 -5.73 10.19
C ILE A 40 24.21 -7.08 10.70
N GLU A 41 25.26 -7.07 11.53
CA GLU A 41 25.68 -8.23 12.30
C GLU A 41 24.91 -8.26 13.64
N GLY A 42 24.46 -9.41 14.04
CA GLY A 42 23.76 -9.58 15.30
C GLY A 42 22.98 -10.90 15.39
N ASN A 43 22.43 -11.16 16.56
CA ASN A 43 21.59 -12.32 16.77
C ASN A 43 20.16 -12.00 16.30
N ALA A 44 19.74 -12.68 15.25
CA ALA A 44 18.35 -12.66 14.82
C ALA A 44 17.50 -13.50 15.77
N ILE A 45 16.27 -13.07 16.02
CA ILE A 45 15.27 -13.85 16.75
C ILE A 45 14.32 -14.53 15.79
N GLU A 46 13.69 -15.63 16.24
CA GLU A 46 12.60 -16.25 15.50
C GLU A 46 11.40 -15.27 15.43
N TRP A 47 10.88 -15.08 14.22
CA TRP A 47 9.75 -14.21 13.98
C TRP A 47 8.44 -14.99 14.11
N ASP A 48 7.61 -14.58 15.05
CA ASP A 48 6.29 -15.15 15.34
C ASP A 48 5.14 -14.22 14.88
N GLY A 49 5.44 -13.21 14.05
CA GLY A 49 4.46 -12.37 13.38
C GLY A 49 4.07 -12.92 12.01
N ASP A 50 3.27 -12.16 11.27
CA ASP A 50 2.86 -12.53 9.91
C ASP A 50 4.08 -12.70 9.00
N SER A 51 4.07 -13.74 8.18
CA SER A 51 5.11 -13.97 7.18
C SER A 51 5.03 -12.93 6.06
N LYS A 52 6.20 -12.51 5.54
CA LYS A 52 6.26 -11.76 4.30
C LYS A 52 5.95 -12.73 3.15
N GLU A 53 4.88 -12.47 2.44
CA GLU A 53 4.58 -13.15 1.17
C GLU A 53 4.74 -12.15 0.04
N ASP A 54 5.43 -12.53 -1.02
CA ASP A 54 5.49 -11.70 -2.22
C ASP A 54 4.09 -11.61 -2.83
N ARG A 55 3.65 -10.39 -3.07
CA ARG A 55 2.34 -10.15 -3.65
C ARG A 55 2.45 -10.14 -5.17
N HIS A 56 1.45 -10.77 -5.80
CA HIS A 56 1.38 -10.82 -7.25
C HIS A 56 1.41 -9.39 -7.82
N GLN A 57 2.37 -9.15 -8.71
CA GLN A 57 2.44 -7.93 -9.50
C GLN A 57 1.54 -8.09 -10.73
N PRO A 58 0.80 -7.05 -11.11
CA PRO A 58 0.02 -7.06 -12.33
C PRO A 58 0.92 -7.26 -13.56
N GLY A 59 0.47 -8.09 -14.51
CA GLY A 59 1.17 -8.30 -15.77
C GLY A 59 1.06 -7.11 -16.74
N ASP A 60 1.79 -7.20 -17.86
CA ASP A 60 1.90 -6.11 -18.86
C ASP A 60 0.55 -5.74 -19.52
N GLU A 61 -0.39 -6.68 -19.61
CA GLU A 61 -1.73 -6.44 -20.19
C GLU A 61 -2.75 -5.85 -19.21
N THR A 62 -2.29 -5.36 -18.05
CA THR A 62 -3.14 -4.78 -17.04
C THR A 62 -3.72 -3.43 -17.50
N SER A 63 -5.00 -3.21 -17.21
CA SER A 63 -5.63 -1.89 -17.43
C SER A 63 -5.24 -0.93 -16.31
N TRP A 64 -4.35 0.00 -16.61
CA TRP A 64 -3.87 1.01 -15.69
C TRP A 64 -4.74 2.27 -15.75
N VAL A 65 -5.04 2.83 -14.59
CA VAL A 65 -5.72 4.12 -14.43
C VAL A 65 -4.69 5.12 -13.92
N GLN A 66 -4.51 6.23 -14.62
CA GLN A 66 -3.73 7.34 -14.08
C GLN A 66 -4.48 7.93 -12.88
N SER A 67 -3.95 7.73 -11.69
CA SER A 67 -4.60 8.05 -10.42
C SER A 67 -4.01 9.27 -9.71
N LEU A 68 -2.80 9.70 -10.07
CA LEU A 68 -2.19 10.92 -9.55
C LEU A 68 -1.15 11.49 -10.51
N LYS A 69 -1.07 12.82 -10.58
CA LYS A 69 0.08 13.60 -11.04
C LYS A 69 0.37 14.65 -10.00
N ASP A 70 1.61 14.75 -9.57
CA ASP A 70 2.00 15.65 -8.48
C ASP A 70 3.46 16.07 -8.62
N VAL A 71 3.88 17.01 -7.78
CA VAL A 71 5.25 17.47 -7.64
C VAL A 71 5.72 17.26 -6.21
N VAL A 72 6.95 16.78 -6.04
CA VAL A 72 7.56 16.58 -4.71
C VAL A 72 7.85 17.94 -4.06
N GLN A 73 7.26 18.21 -2.89
CA GLN A 73 7.42 19.50 -2.20
C GLN A 73 8.63 19.48 -1.24
N PRO A 74 9.31 20.62 -1.04
CA PRO A 74 10.49 20.70 -0.13
C PRO A 74 10.19 20.26 1.31
N ASN A 75 8.98 20.50 1.82
CA ASN A 75 8.58 20.15 3.18
C ASN A 75 8.25 18.65 3.36
N GLU A 76 8.31 17.86 2.29
CA GLU A 76 8.06 16.42 2.33
C GLU A 76 9.35 15.60 2.36
N MET A 77 10.50 16.29 2.26
CA MET A 77 11.80 15.63 2.25
C MET A 77 12.17 15.12 3.64
N ASN A 78 12.90 14.02 3.68
CA ASN A 78 13.52 13.51 4.90
C ASN A 78 14.92 14.14 5.10
N TRP A 79 15.60 13.75 6.17
CA TRP A 79 16.93 14.26 6.54
C TRP A 79 18.04 13.85 5.55
N SER A 80 17.81 12.87 4.66
CA SER A 80 18.75 12.41 3.62
C SER A 80 18.38 12.88 2.22
N ASP A 81 17.63 13.97 2.11
CA ASP A 81 17.19 14.58 0.84
C ASP A 81 16.40 13.65 -0.10
N GLY A 82 15.76 12.63 0.45
CA GLY A 82 14.78 11.79 -0.23
C GLY A 82 13.36 12.10 0.23
N LEU A 83 12.35 11.70 -0.54
CA LEU A 83 10.95 11.80 -0.12
C LEU A 83 10.73 11.00 1.17
N SER A 84 10.06 11.60 2.14
CA SER A 84 9.75 10.95 3.41
C SER A 84 8.71 9.83 3.25
N LEU A 85 8.73 8.83 4.14
CA LEU A 85 7.71 7.78 4.14
C LEU A 85 6.27 8.32 4.20
N PRO A 86 5.94 9.31 5.05
CA PRO A 86 4.63 9.97 4.99
C PRO A 86 4.28 10.55 3.61
N GLY A 87 5.25 11.10 2.89
CA GLY A 87 5.07 11.65 1.55
C GLY A 87 4.67 10.57 0.53
N TYR A 88 5.29 9.39 0.57
CA TYR A 88 4.87 8.23 -0.23
C TYR A 88 3.46 7.77 0.13
N ILE A 89 3.19 7.54 1.42
CA ILE A 89 1.89 7.04 1.89
C ILE A 89 0.75 8.00 1.54
N HIS A 90 0.97 9.31 1.69
CA HIS A 90 -0.03 10.32 1.33
C HIS A 90 -0.41 10.25 -0.15
N ARG A 91 0.58 10.12 -1.04
CA ARG A 91 0.35 10.02 -2.48
C ARG A 91 -0.35 8.74 -2.88
N PHE A 92 0.07 7.61 -2.34
CA PHE A 92 -0.61 6.35 -2.59
C PHE A 92 -2.05 6.34 -2.04
N SER A 93 -2.29 6.96 -0.88
CA SER A 93 -3.64 7.12 -0.34
C SER A 93 -4.53 7.99 -1.21
N THR A 94 -3.96 9.05 -1.79
CA THR A 94 -4.66 9.89 -2.77
C THR A 94 -4.97 9.11 -4.04
N ALA A 95 -3.97 8.42 -4.61
CA ALA A 95 -4.15 7.57 -5.79
C ALA A 95 -5.20 6.48 -5.56
N ASN A 96 -5.20 5.86 -4.37
CA ASN A 96 -6.21 4.87 -3.98
C ASN A 96 -7.63 5.46 -4.00
N SER A 97 -7.81 6.72 -3.59
CA SER A 97 -9.12 7.38 -3.64
C SER A 97 -9.63 7.53 -5.08
N PHE A 98 -8.74 7.79 -6.04
CA PHE A 98 -9.12 7.88 -7.46
C PHE A 98 -9.47 6.52 -8.06
N ILE A 99 -8.68 5.47 -7.81
CA ILE A 99 -9.04 4.13 -8.32
C ILE A 99 -10.31 3.60 -7.64
N MET A 100 -10.53 3.90 -6.36
CA MET A 100 -11.78 3.59 -5.68
C MET A 100 -12.97 4.27 -6.35
N ALA A 101 -12.85 5.54 -6.72
CA ALA A 101 -13.91 6.28 -7.43
C ALA A 101 -14.18 5.67 -8.82
N ALA A 102 -13.14 5.30 -9.58
CA ALA A 102 -13.29 4.60 -10.86
C ALA A 102 -14.00 3.24 -10.71
N PHE A 103 -13.75 2.55 -9.62
CA PHE A 103 -14.44 1.32 -9.22
C PHE A 103 -15.89 1.57 -8.79
N GLY A 104 -16.26 2.81 -8.44
CA GLY A 104 -17.58 3.21 -7.96
C GLY A 104 -17.70 3.30 -6.43
N LEU A 105 -16.62 3.07 -5.68
CA LEU A 105 -16.54 3.33 -4.24
C LEU A 105 -16.28 4.82 -3.99
N THR A 106 -17.22 5.66 -4.41
CA THR A 106 -17.15 7.11 -4.22
C THR A 106 -17.45 7.50 -2.77
N PRO A 107 -17.03 8.69 -2.30
CA PRO A 107 -17.40 9.18 -0.98
C PRO A 107 -18.91 9.16 -0.72
N ASP A 108 -19.72 9.52 -1.74
CA ASP A 108 -21.19 9.47 -1.65
C ASP A 108 -21.71 8.04 -1.45
N TYR A 109 -21.17 7.07 -2.20
CA TYR A 109 -21.50 5.66 -2.01
C TYR A 109 -21.16 5.20 -0.59
N LEU A 110 -19.94 5.46 -0.14
CA LEU A 110 -19.48 5.05 1.19
C LEU A 110 -20.36 5.63 2.30
N THR A 111 -20.69 6.92 2.19
CA THR A 111 -21.56 7.60 3.17
C THR A 111 -22.98 7.08 3.12
N LYS A 112 -23.58 7.02 1.93
CA LYS A 112 -24.99 6.62 1.74
C LYS A 112 -25.27 5.20 2.23
N PHE A 113 -24.35 4.27 1.95
CA PHE A 113 -24.53 2.86 2.27
C PHE A 113 -23.84 2.42 3.55
N ARG A 114 -23.24 3.38 4.29
CA ARG A 114 -22.50 3.12 5.52
C ARG A 114 -21.43 2.04 5.32
N ILE A 115 -20.66 2.20 4.26
CA ILE A 115 -19.60 1.28 3.87
C ILE A 115 -18.23 1.92 4.16
N GLY A 116 -17.29 1.11 4.60
CA GLY A 116 -15.87 1.43 4.63
C GLY A 116 -15.08 0.46 3.77
N LEU A 117 -13.95 0.91 3.25
CA LEU A 117 -12.91 0.01 2.75
C LEU A 117 -11.78 0.02 3.77
N SER A 118 -11.73 -0.99 4.61
CA SER A 118 -10.68 -1.12 5.63
C SER A 118 -9.45 -1.78 5.01
N THR A 119 -8.32 -1.12 5.11
CA THR A 119 -7.03 -1.69 4.69
C THR A 119 -6.53 -2.66 5.75
N PHE A 120 -6.15 -3.85 5.33
CA PHE A 120 -5.63 -4.90 6.18
C PHE A 120 -4.14 -5.16 5.94
N GLU A 121 -3.65 -4.79 4.76
CA GLU A 121 -2.27 -5.04 4.39
C GLU A 121 -1.77 -3.97 3.43
N PHE A 122 -0.53 -3.53 3.67
CA PHE A 122 0.29 -2.78 2.74
C PHE A 122 1.60 -3.54 2.48
N GLN A 123 2.00 -3.62 1.22
CA GLN A 123 3.35 -3.96 0.83
C GLN A 123 3.89 -2.83 -0.04
N LEU A 124 4.85 -2.09 0.50
CA LEU A 124 5.49 -0.95 -0.15
C LEU A 124 6.92 -1.32 -0.50
N GLU A 125 7.31 -1.11 -1.75
CA GLU A 125 8.65 -1.34 -2.25
C GLU A 125 9.21 -0.03 -2.83
N PHE A 126 10.46 0.27 -2.53
CA PHE A 126 11.17 1.44 -3.02
C PHE A 126 12.21 0.99 -4.06
N HIS A 127 12.22 1.64 -5.22
CA HIS A 127 13.09 1.29 -6.35
C HIS A 127 14.11 2.39 -6.62
N SER A 128 13.70 3.66 -6.55
CA SER A 128 14.58 4.81 -6.70
C SER A 128 14.16 5.96 -5.79
N SER A 129 15.04 6.93 -5.64
CA SER A 129 14.77 8.13 -4.84
C SER A 129 14.25 9.27 -5.72
N VAL A 130 13.40 10.11 -5.15
CA VAL A 130 12.95 11.36 -5.75
C VAL A 130 13.38 12.54 -4.90
N LYS A 131 13.57 13.69 -5.54
CA LYS A 131 14.02 14.94 -4.92
C LYS A 131 12.92 15.98 -4.95
N SER A 132 13.09 17.02 -4.17
CA SER A 132 12.22 18.20 -4.24
C SER A 132 12.20 18.79 -5.65
N GLY A 133 11.02 19.04 -6.18
CA GLY A 133 10.79 19.55 -7.53
C GLY A 133 10.54 18.47 -8.58
N ASP A 134 10.85 17.20 -8.31
CA ASP A 134 10.57 16.11 -9.26
C ASP A 134 9.07 15.99 -9.52
N LEU A 135 8.73 15.79 -10.78
CA LEU A 135 7.38 15.48 -11.22
C LEU A 135 7.17 13.97 -11.12
N ILE A 136 6.07 13.57 -10.50
CA ILE A 136 5.71 12.19 -10.34
C ILE A 136 4.32 11.89 -10.88
N ASN A 137 4.12 10.67 -11.35
CA ASN A 137 2.81 10.12 -11.66
C ASN A 137 2.59 8.81 -10.92
N ILE A 138 1.32 8.50 -10.63
CA ILE A 138 0.92 7.19 -10.12
C ILE A 138 -0.15 6.63 -11.03
N GLU A 139 0.06 5.39 -11.43
CA GLU A 139 -0.92 4.57 -12.10
C GLU A 139 -1.37 3.46 -11.17
N SER A 140 -2.64 3.12 -11.24
CA SER A 140 -3.27 2.14 -10.34
C SER A 140 -4.12 1.16 -11.11
N CYS A 141 -4.19 -0.07 -10.63
CA CYS A 141 -5.09 -1.09 -11.15
C CYS A 141 -5.75 -1.88 -10.01
N ILE A 142 -6.75 -2.68 -10.34
CA ILE A 142 -7.29 -3.71 -9.46
C ILE A 142 -6.53 -4.99 -9.77
N ALA A 143 -5.66 -5.43 -8.87
CA ALA A 143 -4.89 -6.68 -9.06
C ALA A 143 -5.72 -7.92 -8.73
N GLN A 144 -6.67 -7.81 -7.80
CA GLN A 144 -7.53 -8.93 -7.40
C GLN A 144 -8.87 -8.43 -6.86
N LEU A 145 -9.94 -9.13 -7.19
CA LEU A 145 -11.29 -8.85 -6.70
C LEU A 145 -11.90 -10.10 -6.07
N GLY A 146 -11.99 -10.11 -4.74
CA GLY A 146 -12.66 -11.14 -3.96
C GLY A 146 -14.18 -10.86 -3.80
N ARG A 147 -14.86 -11.68 -2.99
CA ARG A 147 -16.29 -11.49 -2.70
C ARG A 147 -16.57 -10.18 -1.97
N SER A 148 -15.76 -9.87 -0.96
CA SER A 148 -15.85 -8.67 -0.11
C SER A 148 -14.51 -7.97 0.06
N SER A 149 -13.55 -8.25 -0.79
CA SER A 149 -12.20 -7.69 -0.71
C SER A 149 -11.70 -7.26 -2.08
N VAL A 150 -10.76 -6.35 -2.09
CA VAL A 150 -10.09 -5.87 -3.28
C VAL A 150 -8.61 -5.66 -2.97
N ARG A 151 -7.75 -6.03 -3.93
CA ARG A 151 -6.35 -5.68 -3.92
C ARG A 151 -6.11 -4.66 -5.01
N PHE A 152 -5.68 -3.48 -4.61
CA PHE A 152 -5.17 -2.47 -5.51
C PHE A 152 -3.65 -2.62 -5.64
N TYR A 153 -3.15 -2.28 -6.81
CA TYR A 153 -1.73 -2.15 -7.04
C TYR A 153 -1.45 -0.78 -7.65
N HIS A 154 -0.45 -0.12 -7.12
CA HIS A 154 -0.05 1.22 -7.52
C HIS A 154 1.42 1.21 -7.90
N ARG A 155 1.79 1.90 -8.98
CA ARG A 155 3.16 2.18 -9.35
C ARG A 155 3.38 3.68 -9.45
N MET A 156 4.38 4.18 -8.78
CA MET A 156 4.83 5.56 -8.82
C MET A 156 6.06 5.64 -9.69
N ALA A 157 6.08 6.57 -10.63
CA ALA A 157 7.22 6.81 -11.50
C ALA A 157 7.56 8.29 -11.55
N ASN A 158 8.83 8.61 -11.83
CA ASN A 158 9.24 9.93 -12.22
C ASN A 158 8.62 10.25 -13.59
N ALA A 159 7.88 11.36 -13.67
CA ALA A 159 7.09 11.67 -14.87
C ALA A 159 7.94 12.14 -16.07
N GLU A 160 9.20 12.54 -15.85
CA GLU A 160 10.12 12.99 -16.89
C GLU A 160 10.95 11.85 -17.44
N THR A 161 11.45 10.96 -16.56
CA THR A 161 12.34 9.87 -16.94
C THR A 161 11.61 8.54 -17.19
N GLY A 162 10.40 8.37 -16.61
CA GLY A 162 9.68 7.12 -16.62
C GLY A 162 10.24 6.09 -15.63
N GLU A 163 11.27 6.41 -14.86
CA GLU A 163 11.87 5.53 -13.88
C GLU A 163 10.88 5.21 -12.76
N GLU A 164 10.75 3.93 -12.42
CA GLU A 164 9.89 3.50 -11.33
C GLU A 164 10.53 3.88 -9.98
N VAL A 165 9.74 4.58 -9.17
CA VAL A 165 10.16 5.12 -7.87
C VAL A 165 9.75 4.20 -6.72
N ALA A 166 8.51 3.78 -6.72
CA ALA A 166 7.98 2.91 -5.68
C ALA A 166 6.71 2.20 -6.16
N THR A 167 6.43 1.06 -5.57
CA THR A 167 5.17 0.34 -5.78
C THR A 167 4.46 0.06 -4.46
N LEU A 168 3.13 -0.01 -4.50
CA LEU A 168 2.30 -0.36 -3.35
C LEU A 168 1.25 -1.39 -3.74
N SER A 169 1.26 -2.55 -3.07
CA SER A 169 0.14 -3.48 -3.05
C SER A 169 -0.69 -3.24 -1.79
N GLN A 170 -1.96 -2.92 -1.96
CA GLN A 170 -2.89 -2.63 -0.87
C GLN A 170 -4.07 -3.60 -0.90
N TYR A 171 -4.27 -4.33 0.20
CA TYR A 171 -5.42 -5.21 0.37
C TYR A 171 -6.45 -4.57 1.29
N GLY A 172 -7.67 -4.42 0.80
CA GLY A 172 -8.78 -3.83 1.52
C GLY A 172 -10.03 -4.71 1.55
N VAL A 173 -10.83 -4.55 2.59
CA VAL A 173 -12.10 -5.27 2.78
C VAL A 173 -13.26 -4.28 2.78
N HIS A 174 -14.25 -4.55 1.95
CA HIS A 174 -15.53 -3.84 1.90
C HIS A 174 -16.33 -4.21 3.16
N LEU A 175 -16.46 -3.25 4.05
CA LEU A 175 -17.01 -3.41 5.40
C LEU A 175 -18.31 -2.66 5.55
N ASP A 176 -19.30 -3.31 6.16
CA ASP A 176 -20.47 -2.64 6.73
C ASP A 176 -20.03 -1.95 8.05
N LEU A 177 -20.15 -0.63 8.11
CA LEU A 177 -19.67 0.17 9.24
C LEU A 177 -20.53 0.01 10.51
N ASP A 178 -21.78 -0.40 10.38
CA ASP A 178 -22.69 -0.58 11.51
C ASP A 178 -22.44 -1.92 12.19
N SER A 179 -22.34 -3.01 11.42
CA SER A 179 -22.03 -4.33 11.94
C SER A 179 -20.53 -4.62 12.11
N ARG A 180 -19.67 -3.81 11.48
CA ARG A 180 -18.21 -4.00 11.40
C ARG A 180 -17.81 -5.37 10.84
N ARG A 181 -18.60 -5.88 9.88
CA ARG A 181 -18.35 -7.16 9.23
C ARG A 181 -18.13 -7.00 7.73
N PRO A 182 -17.38 -7.91 7.10
CA PRO A 182 -17.24 -7.95 5.65
C PRO A 182 -18.61 -8.04 4.98
N LYS A 183 -18.85 -7.19 3.99
CA LYS A 183 -20.07 -7.15 3.18
C LYS A 183 -19.71 -7.41 1.72
N PRO A 184 -20.45 -8.29 1.02
CA PRO A 184 -20.18 -8.54 -0.40
C PRO A 184 -20.18 -7.26 -1.23
N ILE A 185 -19.22 -7.16 -2.15
CA ILE A 185 -19.17 -6.07 -3.13
C ILE A 185 -20.34 -6.27 -4.10
N PRO A 186 -21.22 -5.27 -4.28
CA PRO A 186 -22.37 -5.36 -5.19
C PRO A 186 -21.98 -5.67 -6.64
N ASN A 187 -22.89 -6.33 -7.36
CA ASN A 187 -22.63 -6.78 -8.72
C ASN A 187 -22.38 -5.64 -9.71
N ASP A 188 -22.99 -4.48 -9.52
CA ASP A 188 -22.77 -3.29 -10.35
C ASP A 188 -21.35 -2.74 -10.18
N LEU A 189 -20.83 -2.74 -8.96
CA LEU A 189 -19.43 -2.37 -8.70
C LEU A 189 -18.47 -3.43 -9.24
N ARG A 190 -18.79 -4.72 -9.09
CA ARG A 190 -17.98 -5.80 -9.65
C ARG A 190 -17.83 -5.68 -11.16
N LYS A 191 -18.93 -5.41 -11.89
CA LYS A 191 -18.89 -5.18 -13.34
C LYS A 191 -18.00 -4.01 -13.74
N ARG A 192 -18.00 -2.93 -12.95
CA ARG A 192 -17.08 -1.79 -13.19
C ARG A 192 -15.63 -2.20 -12.99
N ALA A 193 -15.36 -3.01 -11.96
CA ALA A 193 -14.01 -3.50 -11.66
C ALA A 193 -13.47 -4.44 -12.75
N GLU A 194 -14.31 -5.18 -13.47
CA GLU A 194 -13.89 -6.10 -14.53
C GLU A 194 -13.06 -5.42 -15.61
N HIS A 195 -13.31 -4.12 -15.89
CA HIS A 195 -12.54 -3.34 -16.84
C HIS A 195 -11.17 -2.87 -16.28
N LEU A 196 -10.98 -2.98 -14.98
CA LEU A 196 -9.77 -2.55 -14.25
C LEU A 196 -8.93 -3.73 -13.75
N LEU A 197 -9.41 -4.97 -13.95
CA LEU A 197 -8.68 -6.19 -13.66
C LEU A 197 -7.65 -6.49 -14.76
N PRO A 198 -6.56 -7.22 -14.43
CA PRO A 198 -5.68 -7.78 -15.44
C PRO A 198 -6.48 -8.63 -16.44
N LYS A 199 -6.18 -8.49 -17.72
CA LYS A 199 -6.76 -9.38 -18.74
C LYS A 199 -6.10 -10.75 -18.59
N THR A 200 -6.90 -11.77 -18.41
CA THR A 200 -6.46 -13.18 -18.38
C THR A 200 -6.17 -13.71 -19.78
#